data_d4096a6b792f775480b31e8a32e74a3d
#
_entry.id   d4096a6b792f775480b31e8a32e74a3d
#
_cell.length_a   1.000
_cell.length_b   1.000
_cell.length_c   1.000
_cell.angle_alpha   90.00
_cell.angle_beta   90.00
_cell.angle_gamma   90.00
#
_symmetry.space_group_name_H-M   'P 1'
#
loop_
_entity.id
_entity.type
_entity.pdbx_description
1 polymer ?
#
loop_
_entity_poly.entity_id
_entity_poly.type
_entity_poly.pdbx_seq_one_letter_code
_entity_poly.pdbx_strand_id
1 'polypeptide(L)'
;QEIHWNRAHPLMERMTDPAEWATKLNGKQENSVGSYSYAQARGALGSYPDGSVAVTAKDYDRGHAYAIGIDLGALLLKGYNNRADGFTTSFDNRFDPTLDVWLRLLKRMYQAGEPNAVTIGTVPFGKSLSVMFTHDVDFTQSMANAVGYAEFERSKGLTGTYFIQAKYIRDYNDDIFFDEQGVRHLARLADLGMELASHTVAHSASFNTFPLGTGEEQYPS
;
A
#
# COMPACT_ATOMS: atom_id res chain seq x y z
N GLN A 1 19.58 5.09 9.50
CA GLN A 1 20.34 5.34 8.24
C GLN A 1 19.40 5.64 7.11
N GLU A 2 19.86 6.40 6.14
CA GLU A 2 19.14 6.74 4.93
C GLU A 2 20.09 6.74 3.74
N ILE A 3 19.57 6.62 2.53
CA ILE A 3 20.36 6.75 1.30
C ILE A 3 19.93 8.03 0.59
N HIS A 4 20.90 8.90 0.34
CA HIS A 4 20.74 10.10 -0.46
C HIS A 4 21.05 9.79 -1.93
N TRP A 5 20.10 10.05 -2.80
CA TRP A 5 20.20 9.71 -4.23
C TRP A 5 20.87 10.82 -5.06
N ASN A 6 21.64 10.40 -6.05
CA ASN A 6 22.23 11.30 -7.03
C ASN A 6 21.16 11.74 -8.05
N ARG A 7 20.62 12.93 -7.86
CA ARG A 7 19.54 13.50 -8.69
C ARG A 7 19.91 13.68 -10.17
N ALA A 8 21.17 13.84 -10.47
CA ALA A 8 21.66 14.02 -11.85
C ALA A 8 21.70 12.69 -12.62
N HIS A 9 21.56 11.55 -11.95
CA HIS A 9 21.62 10.27 -12.61
C HIS A 9 20.32 9.97 -13.37
N PRO A 10 20.35 9.50 -14.65
CA PRO A 10 19.15 9.28 -15.47
C PRO A 10 18.11 8.34 -14.84
N LEU A 11 18.53 7.37 -14.03
CA LEU A 11 17.61 6.48 -13.31
C LEU A 11 16.73 7.23 -12.29
N MET A 12 17.15 8.42 -11.84
CA MET A 12 16.42 9.24 -10.86
C MET A 12 15.54 10.32 -11.49
N GLU A 13 15.51 10.44 -12.81
CA GLU A 13 14.82 11.51 -13.54
C GLU A 13 13.34 11.67 -13.16
N ARG A 14 12.65 10.58 -12.79
CA ARG A 14 11.23 10.59 -12.41
C ARG A 14 10.99 10.61 -10.91
N MET A 15 12.02 10.79 -10.11
CA MET A 15 11.93 11.00 -8.67
C MET A 15 11.86 12.52 -8.43
N THR A 16 10.64 13.05 -8.34
CA THR A 16 10.42 14.51 -8.34
C THR A 16 10.06 15.07 -6.98
N ASP A 17 9.51 14.27 -6.07
CA ASP A 17 9.21 14.68 -4.72
C ASP A 17 10.49 14.74 -3.86
N PRO A 18 10.72 15.82 -3.10
CA PRO A 18 11.88 15.91 -2.21
C PRO A 18 12.02 14.74 -1.23
N ALA A 19 10.92 14.16 -0.76
CA ALA A 19 10.93 13.01 0.12
C ALA A 19 11.46 11.71 -0.55
N GLU A 20 11.49 11.65 -1.87
CA GLU A 20 12.03 10.52 -2.63
C GLU A 20 13.56 10.53 -2.71
N TRP A 21 14.19 11.64 -2.34
CA TRP A 21 15.63 11.83 -2.51
C TRP A 21 16.47 11.37 -1.33
N ALA A 22 15.82 10.98 -0.25
CA ALA A 22 16.44 10.38 0.92
C ALA A 22 15.58 9.21 1.41
N THR A 23 15.96 7.99 1.07
CA THR A 23 15.21 6.81 1.49
C THR A 23 15.72 6.26 2.80
N LYS A 24 14.83 6.04 3.75
CA LYS A 24 15.14 5.51 5.08
C LYS A 24 15.39 4.00 5.03
N LEU A 25 16.33 3.52 5.83
CA LEU A 25 16.70 2.11 5.91
C LEU A 25 16.53 1.52 7.30
N ASN A 26 16.19 2.32 8.30
CA ASN A 26 16.19 1.86 9.67
C ASN A 26 14.86 2.04 10.35
N GLY A 27 14.46 0.98 10.99
CA GLY A 27 13.55 1.00 12.10
C GLY A 27 14.30 0.80 13.42
N LYS A 28 13.68 0.11 14.34
CA LYS A 28 14.33 -0.39 15.55
C LYS A 28 15.36 -1.47 15.21
N GLN A 29 16.27 -1.78 16.14
CA GLN A 29 17.37 -2.73 15.90
C GLN A 29 16.88 -4.09 15.40
N GLU A 30 15.81 -4.61 15.93
CA GLU A 30 15.20 -5.88 15.52
C GLU A 30 14.66 -5.87 14.08
N ASN A 31 14.48 -4.69 13.51
CA ASN A 31 13.92 -4.48 12.18
C ASN A 31 14.94 -3.86 11.21
N SER A 32 16.21 -3.85 11.58
CA SER A 32 17.27 -3.32 10.72
C SER A 32 17.42 -4.15 9.44
N VAL A 33 17.89 -3.50 8.40
CA VAL A 33 18.26 -4.11 7.13
C VAL A 33 19.78 -4.15 7.04
N GLY A 34 20.35 -5.29 6.66
CA GLY A 34 21.77 -5.42 6.41
C GLY A 34 22.23 -4.40 5.36
N SER A 35 23.26 -3.64 5.66
CA SER A 35 23.78 -2.60 4.78
C SER A 35 25.30 -2.65 4.71
N TYR A 36 25.82 -2.38 3.50
CA TYR A 36 27.23 -2.33 3.18
C TYR A 36 27.53 -1.03 2.43
N SER A 37 28.77 -0.57 2.53
CA SER A 37 29.27 0.53 1.71
C SER A 37 30.37 0.04 0.77
N TYR A 38 30.46 0.68 -0.38
CA TYR A 38 31.51 0.41 -1.36
C TYR A 38 32.63 1.45 -1.22
N ALA A 39 33.79 1.01 -0.79
CA ALA A 39 34.99 1.84 -0.81
C ALA A 39 35.44 2.05 -2.27
N GLN A 40 35.83 3.27 -2.62
CA GLN A 40 36.38 3.63 -3.94
C GLN A 40 35.41 3.38 -5.13
N ALA A 41 34.10 3.33 -4.90
CA ALA A 41 33.15 3.20 -6.00
C ALA A 41 33.14 4.45 -6.85
N ARG A 42 33.18 4.26 -8.17
CA ARG A 42 32.94 5.30 -9.16
C ARG A 42 31.49 5.21 -9.64
N GLY A 43 30.84 6.32 -9.89
CA GLY A 43 29.45 6.34 -10.34
C GLY A 43 28.45 6.07 -9.22
N ALA A 44 28.58 6.78 -8.10
CA ALA A 44 27.62 6.70 -7.00
C ALA A 44 26.23 7.10 -7.48
N LEU A 45 25.28 6.17 -7.38
CA LEU A 45 23.86 6.40 -7.59
C LEU A 45 23.17 6.81 -6.29
N GLY A 46 23.62 6.27 -5.15
CA GLY A 46 23.14 6.61 -3.82
C GLY A 46 24.26 6.51 -2.79
N SER A 47 24.25 7.41 -1.82
CA SER A 47 25.27 7.49 -0.76
C SER A 47 24.64 7.59 0.62
N TYR A 48 25.33 7.07 1.62
CA TYR A 48 25.00 7.31 3.02
C TYR A 48 25.33 8.73 3.46
N PRO A 49 24.82 9.22 4.60
CA PRO A 49 25.09 10.58 5.08
C PRO A 49 26.58 10.88 5.34
N ASP A 50 27.40 9.86 5.61
CA ASP A 50 28.85 9.97 5.77
C ASP A 50 29.61 10.06 4.44
N GLY A 51 28.89 10.06 3.31
CA GLY A 51 29.47 10.10 1.97
C GLY A 51 29.90 8.75 1.39
N SER A 52 29.87 7.67 2.18
CA SER A 52 30.17 6.34 1.65
C SER A 52 29.09 5.88 0.66
N VAL A 53 29.49 5.10 -0.34
CA VAL A 53 28.59 4.73 -1.44
C VAL A 53 27.75 3.53 -1.08
N ALA A 54 26.43 3.69 -1.11
CA ALA A 54 25.44 2.64 -0.86
C ALA A 54 25.03 1.90 -2.12
N VAL A 55 24.88 2.64 -3.24
CA VAL A 55 24.47 2.09 -4.53
C VAL A 55 25.35 2.70 -5.61
N THR A 56 25.90 1.86 -6.47
CA THR A 56 26.72 2.31 -7.58
C THR A 56 26.23 1.74 -8.91
N ALA A 57 26.44 2.48 -9.98
CA ALA A 57 26.14 2.07 -11.33
C ALA A 57 27.39 2.23 -12.21
N LYS A 58 27.60 1.29 -13.14
CA LYS A 58 28.69 1.34 -14.10
C LYS A 58 28.23 0.79 -15.44
N ASP A 59 28.56 1.51 -16.49
CA ASP A 59 28.31 1.09 -17.87
C ASP A 59 29.46 0.19 -18.35
N TYR A 60 29.10 -0.87 -19.06
CA TYR A 60 30.00 -1.78 -19.73
C TYR A 60 29.50 -2.01 -21.14
N ASP A 61 30.19 -1.44 -22.11
CA ASP A 61 29.81 -1.53 -23.51
C ASP A 61 28.33 -1.19 -23.74
N ARG A 62 27.49 -2.18 -24.01
CA ARG A 62 26.04 -2.01 -24.17
C ARG A 62 25.24 -2.39 -22.93
N GLY A 63 25.91 -2.78 -21.86
CA GLY A 63 25.27 -3.25 -20.63
C GLY A 63 25.52 -2.32 -19.46
N HIS A 64 24.75 -2.54 -18.42
CA HIS A 64 24.85 -1.82 -17.15
C HIS A 64 25.07 -2.79 -16.00
N ALA A 65 25.92 -2.42 -15.05
CA ALA A 65 26.09 -3.15 -13.80
C ALA A 65 25.71 -2.25 -12.63
N TYR A 66 24.91 -2.80 -11.73
CA TYR A 66 24.48 -2.12 -10.53
C TYR A 66 24.92 -2.93 -9.31
N ALA A 67 25.50 -2.26 -8.31
CA ALA A 67 25.80 -2.88 -7.04
C ALA A 67 25.02 -2.16 -5.94
N ILE A 68 24.21 -2.92 -5.21
CA ILE A 68 23.30 -2.41 -4.17
C ILE A 68 23.80 -2.91 -2.83
N GLY A 69 24.25 -2.00 -1.97
CA GLY A 69 24.85 -2.30 -0.67
C GLY A 69 23.81 -2.45 0.46
N ILE A 70 22.62 -2.92 0.15
CA ILE A 70 21.60 -3.26 1.16
C ILE A 70 20.98 -4.62 0.84
N ASP A 71 20.47 -5.29 1.87
CA ASP A 71 19.59 -6.44 1.69
C ASP A 71 18.20 -5.98 1.22
N LEU A 72 18.11 -5.73 -0.09
CA LEU A 72 16.89 -5.24 -0.71
C LEU A 72 15.74 -6.24 -0.60
N GLY A 73 16.04 -7.55 -0.62
CA GLY A 73 15.04 -8.59 -0.44
C GLY A 73 14.38 -8.51 0.94
N ALA A 74 15.20 -8.39 1.99
CA ALA A 74 14.69 -8.21 3.34
C ALA A 74 13.91 -6.90 3.50
N LEU A 75 14.37 -5.80 2.90
CA LEU A 75 13.67 -4.51 2.92
C LEU A 75 12.25 -4.63 2.32
N LEU A 76 12.15 -5.19 1.12
CA LEU A 76 10.87 -5.36 0.42
C LEU A 76 9.95 -6.32 1.19
N LEU A 77 10.48 -7.45 1.67
CA LEU A 77 9.71 -8.42 2.44
C LEU A 77 9.14 -7.81 3.72
N LYS A 78 9.94 -7.06 4.47
CA LYS A 78 9.49 -6.36 5.68
C LYS A 78 8.43 -5.31 5.38
N GLY A 79 8.65 -4.50 4.36
CA GLY A 79 7.73 -3.46 3.97
C GLY A 79 6.35 -3.98 3.58
N TYR A 80 6.28 -5.09 2.85
CA TYR A 80 5.02 -5.67 2.41
C TYR A 80 4.33 -6.57 3.45
N ASN A 81 5.02 -6.99 4.50
CA ASN A 81 4.41 -7.82 5.55
C ASN A 81 3.77 -7.01 6.70
N ASN A 82 3.45 -5.77 6.45
CA ASN A 82 2.72 -4.89 7.37
C ASN A 82 3.35 -4.84 8.78
N ARG A 83 4.66 -4.72 8.83
CA ARG A 83 5.38 -4.56 10.09
C ARG A 83 5.62 -3.08 10.36
N ALA A 84 5.22 -2.64 11.54
CA ALA A 84 5.38 -1.26 12.00
C ALA A 84 6.86 -0.98 12.39
N ASP A 85 7.76 -1.03 11.44
CA ASP A 85 9.19 -0.88 11.65
C ASP A 85 9.82 0.30 10.89
N GLY A 86 9.00 1.21 10.39
CA GLY A 86 9.45 2.39 9.64
C GLY A 86 9.86 2.13 8.20
N PHE A 87 9.70 0.89 7.70
CA PHE A 87 9.87 0.55 6.28
C PHE A 87 8.54 0.48 5.53
N THR A 88 7.44 0.44 6.25
CA THR A 88 6.11 0.46 5.66
C THR A 88 5.61 1.88 5.50
N THR A 89 4.85 2.11 4.45
CA THR A 89 3.99 3.28 4.38
C THR A 89 3.01 3.22 5.55
N SER A 90 3.02 4.24 6.36
CA SER A 90 2.10 4.35 7.48
C SER A 90 0.68 4.59 6.95
N PHE A 91 -0.33 4.07 7.66
CA PHE A 91 -1.74 4.39 7.39
C PHE A 91 -2.10 5.84 7.76
N ASP A 92 -1.17 6.61 8.30
CA ASP A 92 -1.36 8.04 8.45
C ASP A 92 -1.19 8.75 7.09
N ASN A 93 -1.68 9.97 6.99
CA ASN A 93 -1.66 10.75 5.76
C ASN A 93 -0.25 11.26 5.37
N ARG A 94 0.79 10.55 5.77
CA ARG A 94 2.18 10.89 5.44
C ARG A 94 2.67 10.05 4.28
N PHE A 95 3.20 10.72 3.29
CA PHE A 95 3.88 10.06 2.19
C PHE A 95 5.24 9.52 2.66
N ASP A 96 5.42 8.21 2.55
CA ASP A 96 6.70 7.53 2.76
C ASP A 96 7.10 6.79 1.48
N PRO A 97 8.01 7.33 0.69
CA PRO A 97 8.37 6.77 -0.61
C PRO A 97 9.37 5.62 -0.53
N THR A 98 9.81 5.18 0.64
CA THR A 98 10.95 4.26 0.78
C THR A 98 10.87 3.03 -0.12
N LEU A 99 9.77 2.27 -0.05
CA LEU A 99 9.59 1.08 -0.90
C LEU A 99 9.33 1.43 -2.35
N ASP A 100 8.53 2.46 -2.59
CA ASP A 100 8.16 2.89 -3.93
C ASP A 100 9.38 3.37 -4.73
N VAL A 101 10.29 4.11 -4.12
CA VAL A 101 11.56 4.49 -4.74
C VAL A 101 12.36 3.27 -5.18
N TRP A 102 12.49 2.26 -4.33
CA TRP A 102 13.21 1.04 -4.66
C TRP A 102 12.57 0.26 -5.81
N LEU A 103 11.25 0.10 -5.80
CA LEU A 103 10.54 -0.61 -6.87
C LEU A 103 10.64 0.13 -8.20
N ARG A 104 10.51 1.45 -8.18
CA ARG A 104 10.68 2.28 -9.38
C ARG A 104 12.12 2.25 -9.89
N LEU A 105 13.10 2.26 -8.99
CA LEU A 105 14.51 2.15 -9.37
C LEU A 105 14.81 0.81 -10.03
N LEU A 106 14.37 -0.32 -9.45
CA LEU A 106 14.53 -1.64 -10.04
C LEU A 106 13.88 -1.73 -11.43
N LYS A 107 12.66 -1.21 -11.56
CA LYS A 107 11.98 -1.14 -12.86
C LYS A 107 12.79 -0.35 -13.89
N ARG A 108 13.37 0.77 -13.52
CA ARG A 108 14.18 1.58 -14.42
C ARG A 108 15.51 0.92 -14.77
N MET A 109 16.16 0.23 -13.81
CA MET A 109 17.34 -0.58 -14.08
C MET A 109 17.05 -1.66 -15.13
N TYR A 110 15.94 -2.37 -14.97
CA TYR A 110 15.47 -3.36 -15.94
C TYR A 110 15.22 -2.74 -17.34
N GLN A 111 14.49 -1.64 -17.38
CA GLN A 111 14.19 -0.96 -18.64
C GLN A 111 15.42 -0.36 -19.34
N ALA A 112 16.44 0.05 -18.58
CA ALA A 112 17.68 0.56 -19.13
C ALA A 112 18.55 -0.55 -19.74
N GLY A 113 18.51 -1.75 -19.14
CA GLY A 113 19.33 -2.89 -19.58
C GLY A 113 18.68 -3.80 -20.63
N GLU A 114 17.35 -3.73 -20.80
CA GLU A 114 16.59 -4.62 -21.70
C GLU A 114 15.78 -3.79 -22.71
N PRO A 115 16.21 -3.74 -23.99
CA PRO A 115 15.51 -2.96 -25.03
C PRO A 115 14.05 -3.39 -25.25
N ASN A 116 13.74 -4.66 -24.98
CA ASN A 116 12.40 -5.21 -25.10
C ASN A 116 11.70 -5.35 -23.73
N ALA A 117 12.09 -4.54 -22.76
CA ALA A 117 11.53 -4.60 -21.42
C ALA A 117 10.01 -4.46 -21.42
N VAL A 118 9.32 -5.46 -20.91
CA VAL A 118 7.87 -5.47 -20.75
C VAL A 118 7.55 -5.36 -19.25
N THR A 119 6.71 -4.41 -18.92
CA THR A 119 6.24 -4.23 -17.54
C THR A 119 4.71 -4.19 -17.52
N ILE A 120 4.12 -4.89 -16.55
CA ILE A 120 2.67 -4.80 -16.31
C ILE A 120 2.37 -3.45 -15.67
N GLY A 121 1.42 -2.72 -16.27
CA GLY A 121 0.91 -1.49 -15.66
C GLY A 121 0.07 -1.80 -14.41
N THR A 122 0.30 -1.06 -13.34
CA THR A 122 -0.47 -1.20 -12.10
C THR A 122 -1.83 -0.51 -12.16
N VAL A 123 -2.00 0.40 -13.13
CA VAL A 123 -3.25 1.14 -13.33
C VAL A 123 -3.87 0.69 -14.65
N PRO A 124 -5.12 0.22 -14.65
CA PRO A 124 -5.77 -0.29 -15.86
C PRO A 124 -6.03 0.83 -16.89
N PHE A 125 -6.28 0.43 -18.13
CA PHE A 125 -6.68 1.31 -19.24
C PHE A 125 -5.69 2.43 -19.57
N GLY A 126 -4.39 2.25 -19.26
CA GLY A 126 -3.35 3.23 -19.53
C GLY A 126 -3.48 4.54 -18.75
N LYS A 127 -4.24 4.54 -17.67
CA LYS A 127 -4.35 5.70 -16.78
C LYS A 127 -3.09 5.83 -15.92
N SER A 128 -2.82 7.05 -15.47
CA SER A 128 -1.66 7.33 -14.61
C SER A 128 -1.94 7.13 -13.12
N LEU A 129 -3.21 7.11 -12.73
CA LEU A 129 -3.64 6.97 -11.33
C LEU A 129 -4.95 6.18 -11.27
N SER A 130 -5.07 5.34 -10.25
CA SER A 130 -6.32 4.74 -9.81
C SER A 130 -6.56 5.12 -8.35
N VAL A 131 -7.76 5.55 -8.04
CA VAL A 131 -8.18 5.87 -6.67
C VAL A 131 -9.38 4.99 -6.35
N MET A 132 -9.34 4.30 -5.21
CA MET A 132 -10.44 3.53 -4.67
C MET A 132 -10.96 4.22 -3.41
N PHE A 133 -12.26 4.38 -3.32
CA PHE A 133 -12.94 4.85 -2.11
C PHE A 133 -13.56 3.66 -1.43
N THR A 134 -13.22 3.44 -0.17
CA THR A 134 -13.73 2.33 0.64
C THR A 134 -14.22 2.84 1.98
N HIS A 135 -15.31 2.27 2.47
CA HIS A 135 -15.94 2.64 3.74
C HIS A 135 -16.26 1.39 4.53
N ASP A 136 -15.68 1.26 5.71
CA ASP A 136 -16.04 0.23 6.67
C ASP A 136 -17.27 0.71 7.47
N VAL A 137 -18.31 -0.11 7.48
CA VAL A 137 -19.57 0.20 8.13
C VAL A 137 -19.77 -0.72 9.32
N ASP A 138 -19.23 -0.31 10.47
CA ASP A 138 -19.07 -1.15 11.66
C ASP A 138 -20.18 -0.97 12.70
N PHE A 139 -20.93 0.12 12.64
CA PHE A 139 -21.93 0.49 13.63
C PHE A 139 -23.24 0.93 12.99
N THR A 140 -24.33 0.83 13.75
CA THR A 140 -25.67 1.27 13.30
C THR A 140 -25.67 2.73 12.80
N GLN A 141 -24.99 3.62 13.52
CA GLN A 141 -24.85 5.02 13.10
C GLN A 141 -24.04 5.15 11.81
N SER A 142 -23.03 4.32 11.59
CA SER A 142 -22.24 4.31 10.35
C SER A 142 -23.11 3.95 9.15
N MET A 143 -24.09 3.05 9.32
CA MET A 143 -25.03 2.67 8.27
C MET A 143 -25.90 3.85 7.83
N ALA A 144 -26.39 4.66 8.77
CA ALA A 144 -27.14 5.86 8.45
C ALA A 144 -26.26 6.92 7.76
N ASN A 145 -25.02 7.09 8.23
CA ASN A 145 -24.07 8.05 7.65
C ASN A 145 -23.62 7.65 6.25
N ALA A 146 -23.49 6.34 5.98
CA ALA A 146 -23.05 5.79 4.69
C ALA A 146 -23.91 6.32 3.52
N VAL A 147 -25.21 6.49 3.72
CA VAL A 147 -26.10 7.05 2.70
C VAL A 147 -25.70 8.48 2.35
N GLY A 148 -25.37 9.31 3.33
CA GLY A 148 -24.93 10.69 3.10
C GLY A 148 -23.60 10.76 2.35
N TYR A 149 -22.65 9.88 2.68
CA TYR A 149 -21.38 9.76 1.93
C TYR A 149 -21.63 9.32 0.49
N ALA A 150 -22.46 8.32 0.27
CA ALA A 150 -22.78 7.82 -1.05
C ALA A 150 -23.48 8.88 -1.93
N GLU A 151 -24.39 9.68 -1.36
CA GLU A 151 -25.02 10.78 -2.06
C GLU A 151 -23.99 11.85 -2.47
N PHE A 152 -23.06 12.19 -1.58
CA PHE A 152 -21.95 13.08 -1.90
C PHE A 152 -21.07 12.52 -3.02
N GLU A 153 -20.62 11.28 -2.90
CA GLU A 153 -19.78 10.61 -3.91
C GLU A 153 -20.50 10.58 -5.26
N ARG A 154 -21.75 10.17 -5.28
CA ARG A 154 -22.57 10.17 -6.50
C ARG A 154 -22.66 11.55 -7.12
N SER A 155 -22.80 12.62 -6.32
CA SER A 155 -22.82 14.00 -6.80
C SER A 155 -21.52 14.43 -7.49
N LYS A 156 -20.42 13.74 -7.19
CA LYS A 156 -19.09 13.94 -7.77
C LYS A 156 -18.77 12.98 -8.92
N GLY A 157 -19.70 12.10 -9.29
CA GLY A 157 -19.48 11.06 -10.29
C GLY A 157 -18.55 9.95 -9.83
N LEU A 158 -18.42 9.77 -8.51
CA LEU A 158 -17.60 8.74 -7.89
C LEU A 158 -18.46 7.53 -7.51
N THR A 159 -17.81 6.39 -7.39
CA THR A 159 -18.38 5.15 -6.85
C THR A 159 -17.46 4.65 -5.75
N GLY A 160 -18.01 4.40 -4.57
CA GLY A 160 -17.31 3.81 -3.43
C GLY A 160 -17.74 2.36 -3.20
N THR A 161 -16.88 1.61 -2.50
CA THR A 161 -17.17 0.28 -1.98
C THR A 161 -17.49 0.40 -0.49
N TYR A 162 -18.65 -0.07 -0.09
CA TYR A 162 -19.11 -0.07 1.30
C TYR A 162 -19.05 -1.49 1.84
N PHE A 163 -18.12 -1.72 2.77
CA PHE A 163 -17.96 -2.99 3.46
C PHE A 163 -18.91 -3.03 4.65
N ILE A 164 -19.93 -3.85 4.55
CA ILE A 164 -21.05 -3.90 5.48
C ILE A 164 -20.90 -5.09 6.43
N GLN A 165 -20.97 -4.85 7.74
CA GLN A 165 -21.18 -5.92 8.70
C GLN A 165 -22.61 -6.45 8.55
N ALA A 166 -22.74 -7.77 8.34
CA ALA A 166 -24.06 -8.41 8.28
C ALA A 166 -24.59 -8.72 9.70
N LYS A 167 -24.51 -7.75 10.58
CA LYS A 167 -24.79 -7.90 12.00
C LYS A 167 -26.28 -8.11 12.25
N TYR A 168 -26.64 -9.33 12.54
CA TYR A 168 -28.01 -9.78 12.82
C TYR A 168 -28.25 -10.12 14.30
N ILE A 169 -27.24 -9.96 15.15
CA ILE A 169 -27.28 -10.22 16.58
C ILE A 169 -26.81 -8.98 17.34
N ARG A 170 -27.52 -8.61 18.38
CA ARG A 170 -27.09 -7.59 19.33
C ARG A 170 -25.91 -8.10 20.15
N ASP A 171 -24.89 -7.30 20.32
CA ASP A 171 -23.79 -7.55 21.23
C ASP A 171 -23.51 -6.32 22.12
N TYR A 172 -22.37 -6.33 22.84
CA TYR A 172 -22.00 -5.26 23.75
C TYR A 172 -21.55 -3.97 23.06
N ASN A 173 -21.25 -4.03 21.75
CA ASN A 173 -20.77 -2.89 20.99
C ASN A 173 -21.90 -2.08 20.38
N ASP A 174 -22.91 -2.75 19.83
CA ASP A 174 -23.95 -2.08 19.07
C ASP A 174 -25.16 -2.99 18.82
N ASP A 175 -26.18 -2.40 18.25
CA ASP A 175 -27.43 -3.04 17.88
C ASP A 175 -27.33 -3.75 16.52
N ILE A 176 -28.42 -4.36 16.11
CA ILE A 176 -28.54 -5.09 14.84
C ILE A 176 -28.55 -4.09 13.68
N PHE A 177 -27.75 -4.33 12.63
CA PHE A 177 -27.81 -3.57 11.39
C PHE A 177 -28.88 -4.08 10.43
N PHE A 178 -29.03 -5.39 10.41
CA PHE A 178 -29.87 -6.11 9.46
C PHE A 178 -31.33 -6.17 9.92
N ASP A 179 -31.86 -5.01 10.26
CA ASP A 179 -33.27 -4.77 10.44
C ASP A 179 -33.87 -4.14 9.17
N GLU A 180 -35.18 -3.84 9.20
CA GLU A 180 -35.84 -3.20 8.06
C GLU A 180 -35.23 -1.86 7.66
N GLN A 181 -34.71 -1.10 8.63
CA GLN A 181 -34.08 0.21 8.35
C GLN A 181 -32.70 0.00 7.70
N GLY A 182 -31.92 -0.94 8.20
CA GLY A 182 -30.63 -1.31 7.59
C GLY A 182 -30.80 -1.77 6.14
N VAL A 183 -31.80 -2.61 5.88
CA VAL A 183 -32.12 -3.06 4.51
C VAL A 183 -32.50 -1.90 3.60
N ARG A 184 -33.27 -0.93 4.10
CA ARG A 184 -33.57 0.31 3.32
C ARG A 184 -32.34 1.12 3.00
N HIS A 185 -31.41 1.25 3.95
CA HIS A 185 -30.14 1.95 3.71
C HIS A 185 -29.28 1.21 2.67
N LEU A 186 -29.21 -0.11 2.75
CA LEU A 186 -28.51 -0.91 1.75
C LEU A 186 -29.12 -0.77 0.35
N ALA A 187 -30.44 -0.82 0.24
CA ALA A 187 -31.12 -0.59 -1.02
C ALA A 187 -30.79 0.81 -1.58
N ARG A 188 -30.80 1.84 -0.72
CA ARG A 188 -30.43 3.18 -1.12
C ARG A 188 -28.98 3.31 -1.61
N LEU A 189 -28.02 2.65 -0.96
CA LEU A 189 -26.63 2.61 -1.41
C LEU A 189 -26.52 1.96 -2.80
N ALA A 190 -27.22 0.85 -3.02
CA ALA A 190 -27.28 0.16 -4.30
C ALA A 190 -27.90 1.05 -5.40
N ASP A 191 -29.00 1.74 -5.11
CA ASP A 191 -29.68 2.68 -6.04
C ASP A 191 -28.78 3.86 -6.42
N LEU A 192 -27.91 4.28 -5.52
CA LEU A 192 -26.89 5.30 -5.78
C LEU A 192 -25.72 4.78 -6.63
N GLY A 193 -25.70 3.47 -6.92
CA GLY A 193 -24.66 2.84 -7.73
C GLY A 193 -23.37 2.56 -6.96
N MET A 194 -23.43 2.46 -5.64
CA MET A 194 -22.31 2.07 -4.80
C MET A 194 -22.12 0.54 -4.81
N GLU A 195 -20.87 0.09 -4.66
CA GLU A 195 -20.57 -1.31 -4.47
C GLU A 195 -20.80 -1.70 -3.02
N LEU A 196 -21.50 -2.82 -2.79
CA LEU A 196 -21.72 -3.38 -1.47
C LEU A 196 -20.87 -4.64 -1.31
N ALA A 197 -20.07 -4.70 -0.27
CA ALA A 197 -19.21 -5.83 0.03
C ALA A 197 -19.36 -6.27 1.49
N SER A 198 -18.95 -7.48 1.79
CA SER A 198 -19.02 -8.02 3.15
C SER A 198 -17.86 -7.52 4.00
N HIS A 199 -18.18 -7.08 5.24
CA HIS A 199 -17.21 -6.79 6.30
C HIS A 199 -17.37 -7.74 7.48
N THR A 200 -17.55 -9.03 7.19
CA THR A 200 -17.87 -10.07 8.17
C THR A 200 -19.26 -9.89 8.83
N VAL A 201 -19.56 -10.70 9.83
CA VAL A 201 -20.81 -10.56 10.58
C VAL A 201 -20.67 -9.54 11.69
N ALA A 202 -19.57 -9.57 12.46
CA ALA A 202 -19.42 -8.77 13.67
C ALA A 202 -17.98 -8.30 13.92
N HIS A 203 -17.14 -8.24 12.90
CA HIS A 203 -15.74 -7.77 12.98
C HIS A 203 -14.94 -8.47 14.09
N SER A 204 -15.01 -9.79 14.16
CA SER A 204 -14.36 -10.56 15.23
C SER A 204 -12.83 -10.46 15.16
N ALA A 205 -12.22 -10.06 16.28
CA ALA A 205 -10.76 -10.02 16.41
C ALA A 205 -10.11 -11.43 16.35
N SER A 206 -10.89 -12.48 16.60
CA SER A 206 -10.44 -13.87 16.60
C SER A 206 -10.92 -14.65 15.37
N PHE A 207 -11.22 -13.97 14.28
CA PHE A 207 -11.80 -14.55 13.08
C PHE A 207 -11.03 -15.79 12.56
N ASN A 208 -9.71 -15.76 12.62
CA ASN A 208 -8.83 -16.84 12.19
C ASN A 208 -8.86 -18.07 13.09
N THR A 209 -9.48 -17.99 14.28
CA THR A 209 -9.60 -19.12 15.21
C THR A 209 -10.90 -19.92 15.02
N PHE A 210 -11.84 -19.38 14.27
CA PHE A 210 -13.08 -20.08 13.98
C PHE A 210 -12.88 -21.16 12.93
N PRO A 211 -13.47 -22.36 13.08
CA PRO A 211 -13.42 -23.36 12.04
C PRO A 211 -14.15 -22.88 10.79
N LEU A 212 -13.72 -23.38 9.65
CA LEU A 212 -14.46 -23.18 8.41
C LEU A 212 -15.79 -23.95 8.53
N GLY A 213 -16.89 -23.23 8.40
CA GLY A 213 -18.22 -23.80 8.46
C GLY A 213 -18.69 -24.36 7.13
N THR A 214 -19.82 -25.06 7.16
CA THR A 214 -20.51 -25.56 5.97
C THR A 214 -21.43 -24.51 5.35
N GLY A 215 -21.65 -23.38 6.03
CA GLY A 215 -22.62 -22.35 5.68
C GLY A 215 -24.02 -22.60 6.28
N GLU A 216 -24.19 -23.67 7.05
CA GLU A 216 -25.44 -24.01 7.74
C GLU A 216 -25.41 -23.64 9.22
N GLU A 217 -24.26 -23.33 9.74
CA GLU A 217 -24.06 -22.98 11.14
C GLU A 217 -24.55 -21.54 11.41
N GLN A 218 -25.24 -21.41 12.52
CA GLN A 218 -25.66 -20.10 13.03
C GLN A 218 -24.69 -19.61 14.14
N TYR A 219 -23.42 -19.43 13.79
CA TYR A 219 -22.46 -18.87 14.72
C TYR A 219 -22.41 -17.35 14.61
N PRO A 220 -22.35 -16.66 15.75
CA PRO A 220 -21.84 -15.30 15.74
C PRO A 220 -20.36 -15.36 15.34
N SER A 221 -20.01 -14.76 14.27
CA SER A 221 -18.62 -14.68 13.83
C SER A 221 -17.78 -13.75 14.69
#